data_fe0c2ca39b5a89735eb0d6c0f042156a
#
_entry.id   fe0c2ca39b5a89735eb0d6c0f042156a
#
_cell.length_a   1.000
_cell.length_b   1.000
_cell.length_c   1.000
_cell.angle_alpha   90.00
_cell.angle_beta   90.00
_cell.angle_gamma   90.00
#
_symmetry.space_group_name_H-M   'P 1'
#
loop_
_entity.id
_entity.type
_entity.pdbx_description
1 polymer ?
#
loop_
_entity_poly.entity_id
_entity_poly.type
_entity_poly.pdbx_seq_one_letter_code
_entity_poly.pdbx_strand_id
1 'polypeptide(L)'
;MSIADIGPRPQAFNLESETLENPNYRTVAWSGNYLQVTLMSIPVNGEIGLEKHPDTDQFIRLDRGRGRAQMGPGKDELTFDQEVTDGWCVIVPAGSWHNVTNIGDEPMQVYTVYAPQHHKPGKVQQTKAIADTDTGDEPADWSVQPAPVADQHA
;
A
#
# COMPACT_ATOMS: atom_id res chain seq x y z
N MET A 1 9.97 -12.99 -11.80
CA MET A 1 10.90 -11.94 -12.28
C MET A 1 10.55 -10.65 -11.57
N SER A 2 11.51 -9.97 -10.99
CA SER A 2 11.23 -8.77 -10.24
C SER A 2 11.07 -7.56 -11.15
N ILE A 3 10.09 -6.72 -10.85
CA ILE A 3 9.85 -5.45 -11.54
C ILE A 3 10.88 -4.41 -11.08
N ALA A 4 11.35 -3.57 -11.99
CA ALA A 4 12.19 -2.43 -11.67
C ALA A 4 11.37 -1.14 -11.80
N ASP A 5 11.50 -0.25 -10.83
CA ASP A 5 10.87 1.07 -10.89
C ASP A 5 11.62 1.96 -11.88
N ILE A 6 11.01 2.21 -13.01
CA ILE A 6 11.55 3.10 -14.05
C ILE A 6 10.75 4.42 -14.14
N GLY A 7 9.88 4.68 -13.17
CA GLY A 7 9.11 5.93 -13.17
C GLY A 7 10.00 7.19 -13.18
N PRO A 8 9.54 8.28 -13.75
CA PRO A 8 8.20 8.46 -14.32
C PRO A 8 8.09 8.04 -15.81
N ARG A 9 9.03 7.25 -16.34
CA ARG A 9 9.00 6.78 -17.72
C ARG A 9 7.84 5.80 -17.95
N PRO A 10 7.26 5.75 -19.15
CA PRO A 10 6.18 4.81 -19.44
C PRO A 10 6.60 3.36 -19.22
N GLN A 11 5.68 2.54 -18.72
CA GLN A 11 5.91 1.12 -18.51
C GLN A 11 4.60 0.35 -18.66
N ALA A 12 4.70 -0.89 -19.12
CA ALA A 12 3.59 -1.84 -19.11
C ALA A 12 4.11 -3.17 -18.58
N PHE A 13 3.36 -3.79 -17.67
CA PHE A 13 3.71 -5.09 -17.11
C PHE A 13 2.43 -5.81 -16.63
N ASN A 14 2.53 -7.12 -16.46
CA ASN A 14 1.42 -7.90 -15.92
C ASN A 14 1.38 -7.71 -14.40
N LEU A 15 0.50 -6.83 -13.95
CA LEU A 15 0.40 -6.46 -12.53
C LEU A 15 0.01 -7.66 -11.66
N GLU A 16 -0.90 -8.51 -12.13
CA GLU A 16 -1.32 -9.67 -11.36
C GLU A 16 -0.15 -10.64 -11.14
N SER A 17 0.58 -11.00 -12.20
CA SER A 17 1.70 -11.93 -12.05
C SER A 17 2.82 -11.37 -11.19
N GLU A 18 3.14 -10.09 -11.34
CA GLU A 18 4.16 -9.43 -10.50
C GLU A 18 3.72 -9.40 -9.03
N THR A 19 2.44 -9.16 -8.76
CA THR A 19 1.89 -9.19 -7.42
C THR A 19 1.97 -10.58 -6.81
N LEU A 20 1.54 -11.62 -7.55
CA LEU A 20 1.53 -12.99 -7.06
C LEU A 20 2.94 -13.55 -6.83
N GLU A 21 3.92 -13.11 -7.61
CA GLU A 21 5.31 -13.55 -7.51
C GLU A 21 6.16 -12.73 -6.54
N ASN A 22 5.65 -11.59 -6.05
CA ASN A 22 6.42 -10.71 -5.17
C ASN A 22 6.69 -11.39 -3.82
N PRO A 23 7.97 -11.61 -3.45
CA PRO A 23 8.32 -12.23 -2.18
C PRO A 23 8.52 -11.23 -1.05
N ASN A 24 8.57 -9.95 -1.36
CA ASN A 24 8.95 -8.91 -0.41
C ASN A 24 7.73 -8.34 0.32
N TYR A 25 7.94 -7.88 1.55
CA TYR A 25 6.92 -7.13 2.26
C TYR A 25 6.46 -5.93 1.44
N ARG A 26 7.40 -5.17 0.87
CA ARG A 26 7.09 -4.05 -0.04
C ARG A 26 8.11 -3.96 -1.16
N THR A 27 7.62 -3.85 -2.39
CA THR A 27 8.40 -3.53 -3.58
C THR A 27 7.74 -2.37 -4.28
N VAL A 28 8.43 -1.24 -4.40
CA VAL A 28 7.93 -0.09 -5.15
C VAL A 28 8.15 -0.39 -6.63
N ALA A 29 7.05 -0.53 -7.39
CA ALA A 29 7.08 -1.01 -8.77
C ALA A 29 7.17 0.12 -9.79
N TRP A 30 6.54 1.26 -9.53
CA TRP A 30 6.55 2.41 -10.44
C TRP A 30 6.17 3.69 -9.70
N SER A 31 6.93 4.76 -9.96
CA SER A 31 6.73 6.07 -9.29
C SER A 31 6.52 7.16 -10.33
N GLY A 32 5.30 7.65 -10.45
CA GLY A 32 4.90 8.68 -11.40
C GLY A 32 4.87 10.08 -10.81
N ASN A 33 4.32 11.02 -11.58
CA ASN A 33 4.12 12.40 -11.12
C ASN A 33 3.02 12.49 -10.07
N TYR A 34 1.96 11.68 -10.22
CA TYR A 34 0.73 11.76 -9.41
C TYR A 34 0.37 10.47 -8.70
N LEU A 35 0.90 9.34 -9.12
CA LEU A 35 0.61 8.06 -8.48
C LEU A 35 1.85 7.19 -8.35
N GLN A 36 1.77 6.20 -7.48
CA GLN A 36 2.82 5.23 -7.26
C GLN A 36 2.22 3.85 -7.07
N VAL A 37 2.80 2.85 -7.71
CA VAL A 37 2.37 1.44 -7.59
C VAL A 37 3.36 0.68 -6.73
N THR A 38 2.87 -0.01 -5.72
CA THR A 38 3.68 -0.91 -4.89
C THR A 38 3.07 -2.30 -4.83
N LEU A 39 3.92 -3.29 -4.60
CA LEU A 39 3.53 -4.68 -4.40
C LEU A 39 3.86 -5.07 -2.97
N MET A 40 2.98 -5.84 -2.32
CA MET A 40 3.23 -6.29 -0.96
C MET A 40 2.89 -7.77 -0.78
N SER A 41 3.71 -8.45 -0.01
CA SER A 41 3.44 -9.79 0.50
C SER A 41 3.36 -9.71 2.02
N ILE A 42 2.20 -9.99 2.57
CA ILE A 42 1.95 -9.89 4.01
C ILE A 42 1.80 -11.29 4.56
N PRO A 43 2.73 -11.73 5.43
CA PRO A 43 2.73 -13.11 5.91
C PRO A 43 1.50 -13.42 6.77
N VAL A 44 1.26 -14.71 6.99
CA VAL A 44 0.22 -15.18 7.91
C VAL A 44 0.43 -14.52 9.28
N ASN A 45 -0.64 -14.04 9.88
CA ASN A 45 -0.68 -13.27 11.13
C ASN A 45 -0.01 -11.89 11.03
N GLY A 46 0.42 -11.49 9.82
CA GLY A 46 0.99 -10.15 9.59
C GLY A 46 -0.08 -9.11 9.28
N GLU A 47 0.38 -7.88 9.14
CA GLU A 47 -0.47 -6.73 8.85
C GLU A 47 0.30 -5.66 8.10
N ILE A 48 -0.41 -4.73 7.47
CA ILE A 48 0.22 -3.52 6.92
C ILE A 48 0.71 -2.63 8.08
N GLY A 49 -0.09 -2.50 9.12
CA GLY A 49 0.17 -1.65 10.26
C GLY A 49 -0.80 -0.47 10.28
N LEU A 50 -1.26 -0.13 11.47
CA LEU A 50 -2.18 0.99 11.66
C LEU A 50 -1.49 2.30 11.33
N GLU A 51 -1.99 3.02 10.33
CA GLU A 51 -1.37 4.26 9.85
C GLU A 51 -2.40 5.21 9.27
N LYS A 52 -1.96 6.45 9.02
CA LYS A 52 -2.76 7.50 8.40
C LYS A 52 -1.88 8.27 7.42
N HIS A 53 -2.38 8.48 6.22
CA HIS A 53 -1.72 9.32 5.21
C HIS A 53 -2.55 10.60 5.04
N PRO A 54 -2.09 11.76 5.55
CA PRO A 54 -2.91 12.97 5.56
C PRO A 54 -3.09 13.59 4.17
N ASP A 55 -2.24 13.28 3.22
CA ASP A 55 -2.16 13.91 1.90
C ASP A 55 -2.24 12.92 0.73
N THR A 56 -2.52 11.66 0.99
CA THR A 56 -2.48 10.59 -0.03
C THR A 56 -3.69 9.69 0.07
N ASP A 57 -4.40 9.54 -1.05
CA ASP A 57 -5.37 8.45 -1.21
C ASP A 57 -4.62 7.16 -1.52
N GLN A 58 -5.16 6.04 -1.06
CA GLN A 58 -4.56 4.73 -1.29
C GLN A 58 -5.60 3.74 -1.78
N PHE A 59 -5.26 3.01 -2.83
CA PHE A 59 -6.04 1.90 -3.36
C PHE A 59 -5.26 0.61 -3.10
N ILE A 60 -5.91 -0.39 -2.50
CA ILE A 60 -5.30 -1.68 -2.19
C ILE A 60 -6.15 -2.77 -2.82
N ARG A 61 -5.53 -3.66 -3.60
CA ARG A 61 -6.24 -4.81 -4.17
C ARG A 61 -5.57 -6.11 -3.74
N LEU A 62 -6.39 -7.09 -3.35
CA LEU A 62 -5.94 -8.45 -3.04
C LEU A 62 -6.01 -9.32 -4.28
N ASP A 63 -4.89 -9.94 -4.61
CA ASP A 63 -4.80 -10.95 -5.67
C ASP A 63 -4.64 -12.37 -5.10
N ARG A 64 -4.40 -12.49 -3.79
CA ARG A 64 -4.39 -13.77 -3.05
C ARG A 64 -4.56 -13.49 -1.57
N GLY A 65 -5.22 -14.41 -0.89
CA GLY A 65 -5.34 -14.39 0.56
C GLY A 65 -6.64 -13.80 1.06
N ARG A 66 -6.68 -13.56 2.36
CA ARG A 66 -7.87 -13.08 3.05
C ARG A 66 -7.45 -12.07 4.10
N GLY A 67 -8.06 -10.90 4.06
CA GLY A 67 -7.72 -9.79 4.95
C GLY A 67 -8.92 -9.24 5.69
N ARG A 68 -8.61 -8.45 6.72
CA ARG A 68 -9.57 -7.63 7.44
C ARG A 68 -9.15 -6.17 7.31
N ALA A 69 -9.98 -5.37 6.66
CA ALA A 69 -9.75 -3.94 6.48
C ALA A 69 -10.51 -3.16 7.54
N GLN A 70 -9.81 -2.32 8.27
CA GLN A 70 -10.37 -1.47 9.32
C GLN A 70 -9.95 -0.03 9.09
N MET A 71 -10.91 0.89 9.13
CA MET A 71 -10.68 2.31 8.87
C MET A 71 -11.58 3.18 9.75
N GLY A 72 -11.12 4.39 10.05
CA GLY A 72 -11.91 5.33 10.83
C GLY A 72 -11.24 6.67 11.09
N PRO A 73 -11.92 7.57 11.79
CA PRO A 73 -11.43 8.92 12.05
C PRO A 73 -10.28 8.97 13.06
N GLY A 74 -10.16 7.97 13.91
CA GLY A 74 -9.12 7.90 14.92
C GLY A 74 -8.59 6.48 15.04
N LYS A 75 -7.37 6.32 15.54
CA LYS A 75 -6.77 4.99 15.71
C LYS A 75 -7.56 4.11 16.70
N ASP A 76 -8.35 4.72 17.56
CA ASP A 76 -9.24 4.02 18.50
C ASP A 76 -10.70 4.02 18.04
N GLU A 77 -10.98 4.52 16.85
CA GLU A 77 -12.32 4.64 16.25
C GLU A 77 -12.34 4.09 14.83
N LEU A 78 -12.06 2.81 14.69
CA LEU A 78 -12.05 2.13 13.39
C LEU A 78 -13.46 1.59 13.10
N THR A 79 -14.33 2.49 12.69
CA THR A 79 -15.77 2.21 12.52
C THR A 79 -16.08 1.43 11.24
N PHE A 80 -15.19 1.48 10.24
CA PHE A 80 -15.28 0.64 9.04
C PHE A 80 -14.52 -0.66 9.31
N ASP A 81 -15.18 -1.81 9.07
CA ASP A 81 -14.59 -3.12 9.34
C ASP A 81 -15.15 -4.12 8.32
N GLN A 82 -14.30 -4.61 7.43
CA GLN A 82 -14.72 -5.47 6.31
C GLN A 82 -13.71 -6.55 6.05
N GLU A 83 -14.16 -7.81 5.97
CA GLU A 83 -13.35 -8.90 5.43
C GLU A 83 -13.26 -8.78 3.91
N VAL A 84 -12.07 -9.05 3.36
CA VAL A 84 -11.78 -8.95 1.93
C VAL A 84 -10.98 -10.16 1.48
N THR A 85 -11.19 -10.56 0.24
CA THR A 85 -10.52 -11.72 -0.36
C THR A 85 -10.02 -11.37 -1.76
N ASP A 86 -9.51 -12.37 -2.48
CA ASP A 86 -9.06 -12.22 -3.86
C ASP A 86 -10.11 -11.49 -4.72
N GLY A 87 -9.68 -10.50 -5.46
CA GLY A 87 -10.52 -9.67 -6.32
C GLY A 87 -11.14 -8.45 -5.64
N TRP A 88 -11.05 -8.37 -4.30
CA TRP A 88 -11.55 -7.21 -3.55
C TRP A 88 -10.54 -6.08 -3.55
N CYS A 89 -11.04 -4.87 -3.50
CA CYS A 89 -10.21 -3.69 -3.23
C CYS A 89 -10.63 -3.00 -1.94
N VAL A 90 -9.65 -2.33 -1.33
CA VAL A 90 -9.84 -1.44 -0.19
C VAL A 90 -9.42 -0.05 -0.64
N ILE A 91 -10.31 0.93 -0.48
CA ILE A 91 -10.02 2.31 -0.87
C ILE A 91 -9.94 3.14 0.40
N VAL A 92 -8.76 3.73 0.60
CA VAL A 92 -8.44 4.49 1.81
C VAL A 92 -8.35 5.97 1.44
N PRO A 93 -9.32 6.80 1.89
CA PRO A 93 -9.23 8.25 1.67
C PRO A 93 -8.08 8.86 2.45
N ALA A 94 -7.48 9.91 1.89
CA ALA A 94 -6.51 10.73 2.64
C ALA A 94 -7.12 11.16 3.97
N GLY A 95 -6.34 11.11 5.04
CA GLY A 95 -6.78 11.49 6.38
C GLY A 95 -7.48 10.39 7.18
N SER A 96 -7.70 9.21 6.60
CA SER A 96 -8.34 8.09 7.30
C SER A 96 -7.29 7.19 7.97
N TRP A 97 -7.47 6.88 9.24
CA TRP A 97 -6.73 5.80 9.89
C TRP A 97 -7.14 4.47 9.29
N HIS A 98 -6.17 3.62 9.01
CA HIS A 98 -6.43 2.34 8.34
C HIS A 98 -5.42 1.28 8.69
N ASN A 99 -5.86 0.02 8.57
CA ASN A 99 -5.01 -1.16 8.66
C ASN A 99 -5.65 -2.29 7.86
N VAL A 100 -4.83 -3.17 7.30
CA VAL A 100 -5.27 -4.43 6.72
C VAL A 100 -4.46 -5.54 7.36
N THR A 101 -5.15 -6.49 7.98
CA THR A 101 -4.55 -7.63 8.68
C THR A 101 -4.78 -8.89 7.87
N ASN A 102 -3.76 -9.75 7.77
CA ASN A 102 -3.91 -11.06 7.16
C ASN A 102 -4.60 -12.00 8.17
N ILE A 103 -5.83 -12.41 7.83
CA ILE A 103 -6.63 -13.35 8.66
C ILE A 103 -6.76 -14.71 8.01
N GLY A 104 -6.03 -14.97 6.93
CA GLY A 104 -6.02 -16.24 6.21
C GLY A 104 -4.89 -17.17 6.66
N ASP A 105 -4.72 -18.24 5.92
CA ASP A 105 -3.73 -19.30 6.18
C ASP A 105 -2.59 -19.31 5.15
N GLU A 106 -2.51 -18.28 4.33
CA GLU A 106 -1.45 -18.09 3.33
C GLU A 106 -1.03 -16.62 3.27
N PRO A 107 0.13 -16.28 2.68
CA PRO A 107 0.51 -14.90 2.49
C PRO A 107 -0.55 -14.14 1.69
N MET A 108 -0.83 -12.92 2.12
CA MET A 108 -1.74 -12.02 1.42
C MET A 108 -0.92 -11.24 0.38
N GLN A 109 -1.20 -11.48 -0.90
CA GLN A 109 -0.52 -10.82 -2.02
C GLN A 109 -1.39 -9.68 -2.51
N VAL A 110 -0.88 -8.47 -2.40
CA VAL A 110 -1.62 -7.27 -2.73
C VAL A 110 -0.77 -6.33 -3.58
N TYR A 111 -1.43 -5.49 -4.38
CA TYR A 111 -0.80 -4.30 -4.91
C TYR A 111 -1.52 -3.07 -4.39
N THR A 112 -0.78 -1.98 -4.29
CA THR A 112 -1.34 -0.72 -3.82
C THR A 112 -1.00 0.40 -4.78
N VAL A 113 -1.90 1.39 -4.87
CA VAL A 113 -1.67 2.61 -5.62
C VAL A 113 -1.84 3.78 -4.67
N TYR A 114 -0.80 4.59 -4.55
CA TYR A 114 -0.81 5.84 -3.78
C TYR A 114 -0.98 7.01 -4.73
N ALA A 115 -1.82 7.95 -4.39
CA ALA A 115 -2.02 9.19 -5.15
C ALA A 115 -2.11 10.38 -4.18
N PRO A 116 -1.07 11.23 -4.10
CA PRO A 116 0.23 11.13 -4.76
C PRO A 116 1.13 10.05 -4.14
N GLN A 117 2.32 9.90 -4.68
CA GLN A 117 3.27 8.90 -4.22
C GLN A 117 3.69 9.14 -2.76
N HIS A 118 4.04 8.06 -2.08
CA HIS A 118 4.34 8.06 -0.65
C HIS A 118 5.72 7.49 -0.32
N HIS A 119 6.18 6.52 -1.07
CA HIS A 119 7.45 5.83 -0.82
C HIS A 119 8.55 6.32 -1.73
N LYS A 120 9.80 6.13 -1.30
CA LYS A 120 10.97 6.41 -2.14
C LYS A 120 10.94 5.52 -3.38
N PRO A 121 11.17 6.07 -4.59
CA PRO A 121 11.21 5.28 -5.83
C PRO A 121 12.18 4.11 -5.76
N GLY A 122 11.76 2.96 -6.29
CA GLY A 122 12.60 1.76 -6.36
C GLY A 122 12.85 1.05 -5.05
N LYS A 123 12.22 1.49 -3.95
CA LYS A 123 12.41 0.89 -2.63
C LYS A 123 11.97 -0.58 -2.62
N VAL A 124 12.79 -1.42 -1.99
CA VAL A 124 12.46 -2.82 -1.71
C VAL A 124 12.69 -3.08 -0.22
N GLN A 125 11.66 -3.57 0.46
CA GLN A 125 11.72 -3.92 1.87
C GLN A 125 11.29 -5.40 2.00
N GLN A 126 12.22 -6.24 2.39
CA GLN A 126 11.98 -7.69 2.41
C GLN A 126 10.98 -8.09 3.50
N THR A 127 11.01 -7.39 4.65
CA THR A 127 10.15 -7.70 5.81
C THR A 127 9.54 -6.44 6.39
N LYS A 128 8.45 -6.61 7.15
CA LYS A 128 7.83 -5.50 7.88
C LYS A 128 8.79 -4.93 8.93
N ALA A 129 9.58 -5.77 9.58
CA ALA A 129 10.57 -5.31 10.56
C ALA A 129 11.57 -4.34 9.95
N ILE A 130 12.05 -4.62 8.73
CA ILE A 130 12.92 -3.70 7.99
C ILE A 130 12.15 -2.41 7.64
N ALA A 131 10.92 -2.53 7.17
CA ALA A 131 10.10 -1.37 6.81
C ALA A 131 9.86 -0.45 8.01
N ASP A 132 9.58 -1.02 9.18
CA ASP A 132 9.28 -0.26 10.40
C ASP A 132 10.49 0.54 10.91
N THR A 133 11.72 0.13 10.57
CA THR A 133 12.95 0.83 10.95
C THR A 133 13.47 1.76 9.86
N ASP A 134 12.88 1.75 8.68
CA ASP A 134 13.31 2.56 7.55
C ASP A 134 12.76 3.97 7.67
N THR A 135 13.66 4.96 7.80
CA THR A 135 13.31 6.38 7.91
C THR A 135 13.56 7.16 6.61
N GLY A 136 14.07 6.50 5.56
CA GLY A 136 14.42 7.12 4.28
C GLY A 136 13.30 7.09 3.25
N ASP A 137 12.05 7.26 3.67
CA ASP A 137 10.88 7.09 2.79
C ASP A 137 10.37 8.44 2.30
N GLU A 138 10.97 8.96 1.25
CA GLU A 138 10.65 10.25 0.68
C GLU A 138 10.10 10.09 -0.74
N PRO A 139 9.02 10.81 -1.11
CA PRO A 139 8.54 10.84 -2.50
C PRO A 139 9.63 11.35 -3.44
N ALA A 140 9.50 11.00 -4.72
CA ALA A 140 10.40 11.53 -5.74
C ALA A 140 10.25 13.05 -5.88
N ASP A 141 11.33 13.73 -6.19
CA ASP A 141 11.33 15.19 -6.40
C ASP A 141 10.56 15.63 -7.65
N TRP A 142 10.29 14.72 -8.59
CA TRP A 142 9.42 15.00 -9.73
C TRP A 142 7.93 14.83 -9.43
N SER A 143 7.56 14.35 -8.25
CA SER A 143 6.16 14.13 -7.89
C SER A 143 5.45 15.42 -7.49
N VAL A 144 4.13 15.43 -7.71
CA VAL A 144 3.26 16.54 -7.27
C VAL A 144 2.69 16.17 -5.90
N GLN A 145 2.93 17.01 -4.90
CA GLN A 145 2.47 16.81 -3.53
C GLN A 145 1.42 17.86 -3.18
N PRO A 146 0.13 17.48 -3.03
CA PRO A 146 -0.89 18.42 -2.58
C PRO A 146 -0.75 18.72 -1.09
N ALA A 147 -1.46 19.73 -0.63
CA ALA A 147 -1.60 19.98 0.80
C ALA A 147 -2.42 18.86 1.46
N PRO A 148 -2.16 18.56 2.75
CA PRO A 148 -2.99 17.61 3.50
C PRO A 148 -4.46 18.01 3.50
N VAL A 149 -5.35 17.01 3.45
CA VAL A 149 -6.80 17.24 3.50
C VAL A 149 -7.31 17.05 4.92
N ALA A 150 -8.51 17.59 5.18
CA ALA A 150 -9.19 17.36 6.44
C ALA A 150 -9.61 15.89 6.59
N ASP A 151 -9.81 15.46 7.84
CA ASP A 151 -10.29 14.12 8.15
C ASP A 151 -11.61 13.86 7.42
N GLN A 152 -11.66 12.79 6.65
CA GLN A 152 -12.83 12.42 5.85
C GLN A 152 -13.99 11.86 6.70
N HIS A 153 -13.72 11.60 7.97
CA HIS A 153 -14.71 11.09 8.92
C HIS A 153 -15.18 12.15 9.94
N ALA A 154 -14.68 13.37 9.78
CA ALA A 154 -15.03 14.45 10.71
C ALA A 154 -16.51 14.81 10.64
#